data_1c503ed4d8bc74660284a59c775ad64f
#
_entry.id   1c503ed4d8bc74660284a59c775ad64f
#
_cell.length_a   1.000
_cell.length_b   1.000
_cell.length_c   1.000
_cell.angle_alpha   90.00
_cell.angle_beta   90.00
_cell.angle_gamma   90.00
#
_symmetry.space_group_name_H-M   'P 1'
#
loop_
_entity.id
_entity.type
_entity.pdbx_description
1 polymer ?
#
loop_
_entity_poly.entity_id
_entity_poly.type
_entity_poly.pdbx_seq_one_letter_code
_entity_poly.pdbx_strand_id
1 'polypeptide(L)' 'MGQVGEAKTRIQSEGTVQVAGELWSARSDIPIAAGNTIRVVKREGFILVV' A
#
# COMPACT_ATOMS: atom_id res chain seq x y z
N MET A 1 10.45 9.25 0.98
CA MET A 1 10.16 7.84 0.98
C MET A 1 9.94 7.32 2.37
N GLY A 2 9.36 6.15 2.50
CA GLY A 2 9.00 5.65 3.80
C GLY A 2 7.73 6.25 4.35
N GLN A 3 6.89 6.81 3.49
CA GLN A 3 5.60 7.32 3.93
C GLN A 3 4.77 6.19 4.50
N VAL A 4 3.95 6.53 5.47
CA VAL A 4 3.08 5.57 6.15
C VAL A 4 1.65 5.83 5.67
N GLY A 5 0.93 4.75 5.41
CA GLY A 5 -0.45 4.81 5.02
C GLY A 5 -1.23 3.67 5.63
N GLU A 6 -2.41 3.45 5.08
CA GLU A 6 -3.31 2.43 5.60
C GLU A 6 -3.81 1.55 4.45
N ALA A 7 -3.82 0.24 4.67
CA ALA A 7 -4.38 -0.69 3.71
C ALA A 7 -5.89 -0.58 3.76
N LYS A 8 -6.50 -0.21 2.65
CA LYS A 8 -7.96 -0.10 2.57
C LYS A 8 -8.59 -1.42 2.19
N THR A 9 -7.86 -2.24 1.46
CA THR A 9 -8.29 -3.60 1.14
C THR A 9 -7.16 -4.53 1.50
N ARG A 10 -7.46 -5.83 1.48
CA ARG A 10 -6.41 -6.81 1.65
C ARG A 10 -5.43 -6.71 0.50
N ILE A 11 -4.16 -6.73 0.80
CA ILE A 11 -3.10 -6.63 -0.19
C ILE A 11 -2.38 -7.96 -0.27
N GLN A 12 -2.34 -8.53 -1.46
CA GLN A 12 -1.53 -9.70 -1.74
C GLN A 12 -0.65 -9.35 -2.93
N SER A 13 -1.00 -9.83 -4.13
CA SER A 13 -0.28 -9.38 -5.31
C SER A 13 -0.66 -7.95 -5.65
N GLU A 14 -1.89 -7.53 -5.27
CA GLU A 14 -2.25 -6.11 -5.39
C GLU A 14 -3.39 -5.79 -4.44
N GLY A 15 -3.55 -4.52 -4.18
CA GLY A 15 -4.58 -4.01 -3.30
C GLY A 15 -4.62 -2.51 -3.35
N THR A 16 -5.38 -1.89 -2.44
CA THR A 16 -5.53 -0.45 -2.37
C THR A 16 -5.06 0.05 -1.02
N VAL A 17 -4.28 1.11 -1.03
CA VAL A 17 -3.82 1.78 0.19
C VAL A 17 -4.18 3.24 0.13
N GLN A 18 -4.28 3.87 1.27
CA GLN A 18 -4.47 5.31 1.39
C GLN A 18 -3.20 5.91 1.96
N VAL A 19 -2.61 6.84 1.22
CA VAL A 19 -1.39 7.52 1.63
C VAL A 19 -1.58 9.01 1.36
N ALA A 20 -1.32 9.81 2.37
CA ALA A 20 -1.41 11.27 2.26
C ALA A 20 -2.79 11.71 1.76
N GLY A 21 -3.84 11.02 2.18
CA GLY A 21 -5.21 11.37 1.80
C GLY A 21 -5.63 10.92 0.43
N GLU A 22 -4.79 10.17 -0.28
CA GLU A 22 -5.10 9.68 -1.62
C GLU A 22 -5.07 8.17 -1.65
N LEU A 23 -5.89 7.60 -2.52
CA LEU A 23 -5.93 6.15 -2.71
C LEU A 23 -4.96 5.77 -3.82
N TRP A 24 -4.18 4.73 -3.57
CA TRP A 24 -3.19 4.24 -4.51
C TRP A 24 -3.33 2.73 -4.67
N SER A 25 -3.03 2.24 -5.86
CA SER A 25 -2.82 0.81 -6.03
C SER A 25 -1.50 0.44 -5.37
N ALA A 26 -1.48 -0.73 -4.74
CA ALA A 26 -0.29 -1.16 -4.03
C ALA A 26 -0.10 -2.65 -4.20
N ARG A 27 1.13 -3.11 -3.99
CA ARG A 27 1.44 -4.53 -3.96
C ARG A 27 2.46 -4.81 -2.87
N SER A 28 2.49 -6.04 -2.44
CA SER A 28 3.38 -6.47 -1.38
C SER A 28 3.80 -7.91 -1.61
N ASP A 29 4.98 -8.27 -1.14
CA ASP A 29 5.45 -9.65 -1.20
C ASP A 29 4.77 -10.52 -0.16
N ILE A 30 4.16 -9.93 0.86
CA ILE A 30 3.48 -10.67 1.90
C ILE A 30 2.03 -10.17 1.99
N PRO A 31 1.10 -11.04 2.40
CA PRO A 31 -0.29 -10.61 2.58
C PRO A 31 -0.40 -9.58 3.70
N ILE A 32 -1.19 -8.54 3.45
CA ILE A 32 -1.46 -7.50 4.44
C ILE A 32 -2.97 -7.37 4.56
N ALA A 33 -3.48 -7.48 5.78
CA ALA A 33 -4.91 -7.37 6.02
C ALA A 33 -5.38 -5.93 5.90
N ALA A 34 -6.63 -5.75 5.47
CA ALA A 34 -7.24 -4.43 5.43
C ALA A 34 -7.23 -3.81 6.82
N GLY A 35 -6.97 -2.51 6.88
CA GLY A 35 -6.92 -1.77 8.13
C GLY A 35 -5.54 -1.70 8.76
N ASN A 36 -4.59 -2.46 8.26
CA ASN A 36 -3.24 -2.41 8.79
C ASN A 36 -2.51 -1.17 8.30
N THR A 37 -1.60 -0.70 9.14
CA THR A 37 -0.69 0.36 8.74
C THR A 37 0.36 -0.21 7.81
N ILE A 38 0.64 0.51 6.73
CA ILE A 38 1.65 0.08 5.77
C ILE A 38 2.70 1.18 5.61
N ARG A 39 3.87 0.77 5.14
CA ARG A 39 4.94 1.70 4.83
C ARG A 39 5.30 1.54 3.37
N VAL A 40 5.38 2.66 2.67
CA VAL A 40 5.74 2.66 1.26
C VAL A 40 7.24 2.40 1.15
N VAL A 41 7.59 1.34 0.44
CA VAL A 41 8.99 0.97 0.23
C VAL A 41 9.52 1.67 -1.01
N LYS A 42 8.75 1.66 -2.09
CA LYS A 42 9.11 2.38 -3.30
C LYS A 42 7.87 2.55 -4.16
N ARG A 43 8.02 3.35 -5.19
CA ARG A 43 6.95 3.60 -6.15
C ARG A 43 7.37 3.09 -7.52
N GLU A 44 6.46 2.38 -8.18
CA GLU A 44 6.66 1.91 -9.54
C GLU A 44 5.52 2.45 -10.39
N GLY A 45 5.76 3.59 -11.07
CA GLY A 45 4.69 4.21 -11.84
C GLY A 45 3.59 4.68 -10.92
N PHE A 46 2.41 4.10 -11.07
CA PHE A 46 1.24 4.40 -10.25
C PHE A 46 0.99 3.37 -9.17
N ILE A 47 1.92 2.46 -8.97
CA ILE A 47 1.78 1.39 -7.98
C ILE A 47 2.80 1.60 -6.89
N LEU A 48 2.34 1.53 -5.64
CA LEU A 48 3.23 1.62 -4.49
C LEU A 48 3.58 0.21 -4.04
N VAL A 49 4.86 -0.01 -3.76
CA VAL A 49 5.31 -1.26 -3.16
C VAL A 49 5.39 -1.04 -1.66
N VAL A 50 4.70 -1.88 -0.91
CA VAL A 50 4.57 -1.72 0.53
C VAL A 50 5.03 -2.94 1.32
#